data_119e91c181665d2dd23e75e55b079fa3
#
_entry.id   119e91c181665d2dd23e75e55b079fa3
#
_cell.length_a   1.000
_cell.length_b   1.000
_cell.length_c   1.000
_cell.angle_alpha   90.00
_cell.angle_beta   90.00
_cell.angle_gamma   90.00
#
_symmetry.space_group_name_H-M   'P 1'
#
loop_
_entity.id
_entity.type
_entity.pdbx_description
1 polymer ?
#
loop_
_entity_poly.entity_id
_entity_poly.type
_entity_poly.pdbx_seq_one_letter_code
_entity_poly.pdbx_strand_id
1 'polypeptide(L)'
;IGFKDYIIKFDDVLDYQDIILKKSIQLKNIDIDQKVNTTEISFLNPIQVENISSDELCKTACCNLAETFETNASIDVSYSEAVTGNRNITMLGLDGDYLQITKENVPLIRGLSSSYGLNLVPGPWIESMQLSKGVGSVLNGFESTTGQLNINLYNPENSPDFFLNGFISLTGKEELNLIMPLYKKKWLSSILFHASNYTSRNDKNNDGFLDMPIGNQINLLKRWQYIANDDLYLTFSVNAISDNKEAGSNDFNVNIQNKLLDIFNKTG
;
A
#
# COMPACT_ATOMS: atom_id res chain seq x y z
N ILE A 1 -7.48 -25.97 -30.87
CA ILE A 1 -8.12 -25.37 -32.07
C ILE A 1 -8.51 -26.55 -32.94
N GLY A 2 -9.80 -26.92 -32.96
CA GLY A 2 -10.31 -28.06 -33.71
C GLY A 2 -10.91 -27.62 -35.05
N PHE A 3 -10.72 -28.44 -36.07
CA PHE A 3 -11.48 -28.35 -37.31
C PHE A 3 -12.60 -29.39 -37.26
N LYS A 4 -13.68 -29.16 -37.98
CA LYS A 4 -14.73 -30.21 -38.14
C LYS A 4 -14.18 -31.36 -38.93
N ASP A 5 -14.51 -32.58 -38.49
CA ASP A 5 -14.16 -33.79 -39.23
C ASP A 5 -14.84 -33.74 -40.60
N TYR A 6 -14.06 -33.99 -41.64
CA TYR A 6 -14.54 -34.06 -43.01
C TYR A 6 -14.23 -35.44 -43.58
N ILE A 7 -15.25 -36.21 -43.86
CA ILE A 7 -15.12 -37.55 -44.37
C ILE A 7 -15.23 -37.52 -45.90
N ILE A 8 -14.17 -37.90 -46.60
CA ILE A 8 -14.13 -38.01 -48.05
C ILE A 8 -14.30 -39.49 -48.41
N LYS A 9 -15.31 -39.79 -49.22
CA LYS A 9 -15.40 -41.11 -49.86
C LYS A 9 -14.75 -41.01 -51.21
N PHE A 10 -13.71 -41.77 -51.43
CA PHE A 10 -13.01 -41.89 -52.70
C PHE A 10 -13.76 -42.92 -53.56
N ASP A 11 -14.55 -42.48 -54.50
CA ASP A 11 -15.05 -43.26 -55.62
C ASP A 11 -14.31 -42.73 -56.84
N ASP A 12 -13.28 -43.47 -57.26
CA ASP A 12 -12.45 -43.31 -58.45
C ASP A 12 -11.37 -42.21 -58.49
N VAL A 13 -10.25 -42.66 -59.02
CA VAL A 13 -8.96 -41.99 -59.17
C VAL A 13 -9.07 -40.84 -60.18
N LEU A 14 -8.46 -39.69 -59.84
CA LEU A 14 -8.13 -38.55 -60.71
C LEU A 14 -9.07 -37.31 -60.66
N ASP A 15 -9.34 -36.80 -59.52
CA ASP A 15 -9.68 -35.36 -59.48
C ASP A 15 -9.07 -34.69 -58.21
N TYR A 16 -8.30 -33.63 -58.44
CA TYR A 16 -7.77 -32.83 -57.33
C TYR A 16 -8.94 -32.07 -56.71
N GLN A 17 -9.37 -32.46 -55.49
CA GLN A 17 -10.33 -31.69 -54.73
C GLN A 17 -9.62 -30.86 -53.66
N ASP A 18 -9.78 -29.56 -53.73
CA ASP A 18 -9.36 -28.65 -52.70
C ASP A 18 -10.20 -28.83 -51.43
N ILE A 19 -9.63 -29.35 -50.36
CA ILE A 19 -10.30 -29.54 -49.08
C ILE A 19 -10.19 -28.26 -48.27
N ILE A 20 -11.27 -27.49 -48.24
CA ILE A 20 -11.34 -26.30 -47.41
C ILE A 20 -11.81 -26.69 -46.01
N LEU A 21 -10.89 -26.77 -45.07
CA LEU A 21 -11.20 -27.02 -43.67
C LEU A 21 -11.87 -25.78 -43.05
N LYS A 22 -13.13 -25.92 -42.66
CA LYS A 22 -13.84 -24.88 -41.93
C LYS A 22 -13.50 -24.95 -40.42
N LYS A 23 -13.04 -23.84 -39.89
CA LYS A 23 -12.75 -23.68 -38.45
C LYS A 23 -14.01 -23.98 -37.64
N SER A 24 -13.94 -24.95 -36.74
CA SER A 24 -15.05 -25.25 -35.83
C SER A 24 -15.13 -24.16 -34.76
N ILE A 25 -16.28 -23.52 -34.71
CA ILE A 25 -16.76 -22.65 -33.62
C ILE A 25 -15.66 -21.77 -33.00
N GLN A 26 -15.63 -20.50 -33.34
CA GLN A 26 -15.09 -19.51 -32.44
C GLN A 26 -16.00 -19.49 -31.21
N LEU A 27 -15.53 -20.05 -30.10
CA LEU A 27 -16.09 -19.70 -28.80
C LEU A 27 -15.96 -18.19 -28.67
N LYS A 28 -17.10 -17.49 -28.55
CA LYS A 28 -17.06 -16.11 -28.10
C LYS A 28 -16.28 -16.10 -26.78
N ASN A 29 -15.35 -15.17 -26.63
CA ASN A 29 -14.77 -14.88 -25.34
C ASN A 29 -15.93 -14.70 -24.37
N ILE A 30 -15.99 -15.53 -23.36
CA ILE A 30 -16.89 -15.33 -22.23
C ILE A 30 -16.11 -14.38 -21.35
N ASP A 31 -16.43 -13.10 -21.43
CA ASP A 31 -15.96 -12.13 -20.44
C ASP A 31 -16.70 -12.49 -19.15
N ILE A 32 -16.00 -13.07 -18.21
CA ILE A 32 -16.49 -13.33 -16.87
C ILE A 32 -16.24 -12.05 -16.08
N ASP A 33 -17.20 -11.16 -16.07
CA ASP A 33 -17.22 -10.05 -15.12
C ASP A 33 -17.54 -10.60 -13.73
N GLN A 34 -16.52 -10.97 -13.01
CA GLN A 34 -16.65 -11.28 -11.60
C GLN A 34 -16.57 -9.97 -10.82
N LYS A 35 -17.67 -9.56 -10.20
CA LYS A 35 -17.66 -8.50 -9.21
C LYS A 35 -16.92 -9.01 -7.98
N VAL A 36 -15.65 -8.70 -7.87
CA VAL A 36 -14.84 -9.03 -6.68
C VAL A 36 -15.36 -8.15 -5.53
N ASN A 37 -15.70 -8.76 -4.41
CA ASN A 37 -16.02 -8.00 -3.21
C ASN A 37 -14.76 -7.25 -2.76
N THR A 38 -14.92 -6.00 -2.35
CA THR A 38 -13.81 -5.15 -1.91
C THR A 38 -13.18 -5.64 -0.62
N THR A 39 -13.96 -6.34 0.21
CA THR A 39 -13.50 -7.04 1.40
C THR A 39 -14.02 -8.47 1.36
N GLU A 40 -13.14 -9.44 1.52
CA GLU A 40 -13.46 -10.86 1.50
C GLU A 40 -12.86 -11.59 2.70
N ILE A 41 -13.67 -12.43 3.36
CA ILE A 41 -13.19 -13.33 4.43
C ILE A 41 -12.80 -14.65 3.78
N SER A 42 -11.54 -15.04 3.91
CA SER A 42 -11.06 -16.33 3.41
C SER A 42 -11.51 -17.46 4.35
N PHE A 43 -12.35 -18.35 3.83
CA PHE A 43 -12.77 -19.58 4.53
C PHE A 43 -11.83 -20.77 4.28
N LEU A 44 -10.84 -20.60 3.40
CA LEU A 44 -9.89 -21.66 3.04
C LEU A 44 -8.74 -21.79 4.05
N ASN A 45 -8.50 -20.77 4.84
CA ASN A 45 -7.46 -20.76 5.85
C ASN A 45 -8.06 -21.12 7.22
N PRO A 46 -7.35 -21.91 8.05
CA PRO A 46 -7.77 -22.22 9.43
C PRO A 46 -7.79 -20.99 10.34
N ILE A 47 -7.13 -19.90 9.95
CA ILE A 47 -7.14 -18.60 10.63
C ILE A 47 -8.08 -17.68 9.83
N GLN A 48 -8.92 -16.95 10.54
CA GLN A 48 -9.81 -15.96 9.92
C GLN A 48 -8.98 -14.83 9.30
N VAL A 49 -8.87 -14.82 7.98
CA VAL A 49 -8.15 -13.79 7.21
C VAL A 49 -9.16 -12.95 6.45
N GLU A 50 -9.08 -11.65 6.66
CA GLU A 50 -9.83 -10.64 5.93
C GLU A 50 -8.91 -10.02 4.88
N ASN A 51 -9.26 -10.15 3.61
CA ASN A 51 -8.53 -9.52 2.51
C ASN A 51 -9.23 -8.20 2.15
N ILE A 52 -8.49 -7.12 2.13
CA ILE A 52 -8.96 -5.77 1.82
C ILE A 52 -8.27 -5.36 0.51
N SER A 53 -9.04 -5.07 -0.52
CA SER A 53 -8.53 -4.66 -1.82
C SER A 53 -8.27 -3.15 -1.90
N SER A 54 -7.53 -2.72 -2.93
CA SER A 54 -7.28 -1.30 -3.23
C SER A 54 -8.56 -0.50 -3.41
N ASP A 55 -9.64 -1.11 -3.93
CA ASP A 55 -10.92 -0.42 -4.11
C ASP A 55 -11.58 -0.04 -2.79
N GLU A 56 -11.44 -0.85 -1.75
CA GLU A 56 -11.89 -0.50 -0.39
C GLU A 56 -11.03 0.62 0.18
N LEU A 57 -9.73 0.54 -0.02
CA LEU A 57 -8.76 1.52 0.46
C LEU A 57 -8.96 2.89 -0.19
N CYS A 58 -9.39 2.92 -1.45
CA CYS A 58 -9.66 4.17 -2.18
C CYS A 58 -10.97 4.86 -1.77
N LYS A 59 -11.86 4.21 -1.00
CA LYS A 59 -13.09 4.84 -0.49
C LYS A 59 -12.80 5.92 0.55
N THR A 60 -11.75 5.75 1.31
CA THR A 60 -11.19 6.81 2.15
C THR A 60 -10.15 7.55 1.32
N ALA A 61 -10.16 8.87 1.29
CA ALA A 61 -9.13 9.68 0.62
C ALA A 61 -7.79 9.54 1.39
N CYS A 62 -7.24 8.32 1.40
CA CYS A 62 -6.22 7.88 2.33
C CYS A 62 -4.85 8.36 1.90
N CYS A 63 -4.27 9.15 2.74
CA CYS A 63 -2.93 9.69 2.55
C CYS A 63 -1.86 8.73 3.09
N ASN A 64 -2.17 7.98 4.15
CA ASN A 64 -1.26 7.00 4.74
C ASN A 64 -2.02 5.75 5.21
N LEU A 65 -1.23 4.72 5.57
CA LEU A 65 -1.77 3.43 5.99
C LEU A 65 -2.74 3.53 7.19
N ALA A 66 -2.47 4.40 8.16
CA ALA A 66 -3.33 4.53 9.34
C ALA A 66 -4.72 5.07 8.99
N GLU A 67 -4.81 6.04 8.07
CA GLU A 67 -6.08 6.59 7.59
C GLU A 67 -6.94 5.54 6.87
N THR A 68 -6.29 4.58 6.23
CA THR A 68 -6.94 3.50 5.50
C THR A 68 -7.83 2.63 6.40
N PHE A 69 -7.52 2.55 7.69
CA PHE A 69 -8.28 1.75 8.64
C PHE A 69 -9.47 2.46 9.29
N GLU A 70 -9.67 3.75 9.07
CA GLU A 70 -10.80 4.48 9.66
C GLU A 70 -12.18 3.90 9.30
N THR A 71 -12.26 3.17 8.19
CA THR A 71 -13.50 2.50 7.75
C THR A 71 -13.57 1.02 8.09
N ASN A 72 -12.50 0.44 8.64
CA ASN A 72 -12.46 -0.99 8.97
C ASN A 72 -13.06 -1.24 10.35
N ALA A 73 -14.07 -2.11 10.43
CA ALA A 73 -14.76 -2.41 11.69
C ALA A 73 -13.92 -3.21 12.71
N SER A 74 -12.76 -3.72 12.32
CA SER A 74 -11.91 -4.59 13.16
C SER A 74 -10.72 -3.85 13.77
N ILE A 75 -10.43 -2.65 13.27
CA ILE A 75 -9.28 -1.84 13.67
C ILE A 75 -9.78 -0.44 14.00
N ASP A 76 -9.48 0.02 15.20
CA ASP A 76 -9.72 1.40 15.60
C ASP A 76 -8.44 2.22 15.40
N VAL A 77 -8.62 3.43 14.89
CA VAL A 77 -7.51 4.37 14.66
C VAL A 77 -7.68 5.58 15.58
N SER A 78 -6.66 5.88 16.33
CA SER A 78 -6.62 7.04 17.22
C SER A 78 -5.31 7.82 17.04
N TYR A 79 -5.33 9.10 17.41
CA TYR A 79 -4.06 9.84 17.50
C TYR A 79 -3.33 9.43 18.76
N SER A 80 -2.08 8.98 18.63
CA SER A 80 -1.26 8.58 19.77
C SER A 80 -0.73 9.81 20.52
N GLU A 81 -0.37 10.85 19.78
CA GLU A 81 0.23 12.07 20.31
C GLU A 81 -0.16 13.28 19.45
N ALA A 82 -0.55 14.36 20.10
CA ALA A 82 -0.81 15.62 19.42
C ALA A 82 0.47 16.25 18.83
N VAL A 83 1.63 15.98 19.46
CA VAL A 83 2.92 16.57 19.08
C VAL A 83 3.45 15.98 17.78
N THR A 84 3.41 14.67 17.61
CA THR A 84 3.96 13.99 16.42
C THR A 84 2.91 13.80 15.32
N GLY A 85 1.62 13.92 15.66
CA GLY A 85 0.51 13.62 14.76
C GLY A 85 0.49 12.15 14.33
N ASN A 86 1.21 11.29 15.05
CA ASN A 86 1.22 9.86 14.77
C ASN A 86 -0.12 9.27 15.15
N ARG A 87 -0.56 8.34 14.33
CA ARG A 87 -1.75 7.56 14.61
C ARG A 87 -1.36 6.22 15.19
N ASN A 88 -2.11 5.80 16.17
CA ASN A 88 -2.02 4.47 16.73
C ASN A 88 -3.20 3.65 16.25
N ILE A 89 -2.97 2.38 15.99
CA ILE A 89 -4.03 1.44 15.67
C ILE A 89 -4.23 0.52 16.86
N THR A 90 -5.48 0.29 17.20
CA THR A 90 -5.88 -0.70 18.21
C THR A 90 -6.70 -1.80 17.58
N MET A 91 -6.46 -3.02 17.98
CA MET A 91 -7.18 -4.17 17.48
C MET A 91 -7.68 -5.04 18.63
N LEU A 92 -8.95 -5.41 18.60
CA LEU A 92 -9.59 -6.18 19.68
C LEU A 92 -9.45 -5.51 21.07
N GLY A 93 -9.39 -4.17 21.09
CA GLY A 93 -9.23 -3.37 22.31
C GLY A 93 -7.82 -3.34 22.89
N LEU A 94 -6.82 -3.87 22.20
CA LEU A 94 -5.41 -3.82 22.58
C LEU A 94 -4.62 -2.92 21.66
N ASP A 95 -3.58 -2.32 22.19
CA ASP A 95 -2.72 -1.35 21.52
C ASP A 95 -1.97 -1.97 20.31
N GLY A 96 -1.54 -1.13 19.39
CA GLY A 96 -0.84 -1.52 18.16
C GLY A 96 0.47 -2.27 18.39
N ASP A 97 1.07 -2.15 19.56
CA ASP A 97 2.26 -2.92 19.94
C ASP A 97 2.01 -4.44 20.00
N TYR A 98 0.75 -4.86 20.12
CA TYR A 98 0.32 -6.26 20.11
C TYR A 98 -0.13 -6.74 18.73
N LEU A 99 -0.13 -5.85 17.72
CA LEU A 99 -0.42 -6.15 16.34
C LEU A 99 0.87 -6.18 15.52
N GLN A 100 1.11 -7.31 14.88
CA GLN A 100 2.26 -7.42 14.01
C GLN A 100 1.98 -6.82 12.63
N ILE A 101 2.77 -5.84 12.23
CA ILE A 101 2.67 -5.21 10.92
C ILE A 101 3.82 -5.68 10.04
N THR A 102 3.47 -6.29 8.92
CA THR A 102 4.40 -6.75 7.91
C THR A 102 4.15 -6.06 6.57
N LYS A 103 5.19 -5.85 5.81
CA LYS A 103 5.15 -5.41 4.43
C LYS A 103 5.71 -6.54 3.56
N GLU A 104 4.86 -7.14 2.74
CA GLU A 104 5.24 -8.29 1.90
C GLU A 104 5.85 -9.43 2.73
N ASN A 105 5.22 -9.76 3.84
CA ASN A 105 5.64 -10.75 4.84
C ASN A 105 6.97 -10.44 5.55
N VAL A 106 7.55 -9.26 5.35
CA VAL A 106 8.72 -8.79 6.10
C VAL A 106 8.25 -7.81 7.17
N PRO A 107 8.62 -8.01 8.44
CA PRO A 107 8.26 -7.08 9.51
C PRO A 107 8.66 -5.64 9.17
N LEU A 108 7.71 -4.72 9.30
CA LEU A 108 7.94 -3.30 9.04
C LEU A 108 8.77 -2.71 10.19
N ILE A 109 8.23 -1.77 10.93
CA ILE A 109 8.86 -1.19 12.12
C ILE A 109 8.22 -1.81 13.35
N ARG A 110 9.02 -2.10 14.38
CA ARG A 110 8.61 -2.82 15.59
C ARG A 110 8.75 -1.97 16.85
N GLY A 111 8.02 -2.38 17.88
CA GLY A 111 8.09 -1.80 19.21
C GLY A 111 7.59 -0.36 19.23
N LEU A 112 8.22 0.49 20.02
CA LEU A 112 7.83 1.90 20.24
C LEU A 112 7.73 2.74 18.96
N SER A 113 8.30 2.29 17.84
CA SER A 113 8.24 2.99 16.56
C SER A 113 7.16 2.47 15.64
N SER A 114 6.32 1.53 16.07
CA SER A 114 5.28 0.91 15.24
C SER A 114 4.28 1.94 14.71
N SER A 115 3.81 2.85 15.54
CA SER A 115 2.90 3.93 15.15
C SER A 115 3.52 4.90 14.14
N TYR A 116 4.83 5.17 14.24
CA TYR A 116 5.54 5.97 13.24
C TYR A 116 5.63 5.26 11.89
N GLY A 117 5.84 3.94 11.91
CA GLY A 117 5.93 3.11 10.70
C GLY A 117 4.70 3.17 9.81
N LEU A 118 3.52 3.36 10.40
CA LEU A 118 2.26 3.49 9.67
C LEU A 118 2.23 4.72 8.74
N ASN A 119 2.90 5.79 9.13
CA ASN A 119 2.98 7.02 8.34
C ASN A 119 3.98 6.91 7.17
N LEU A 120 4.83 5.88 7.16
CA LEU A 120 5.86 5.70 6.13
C LEU A 120 5.35 4.93 4.90
N VAL A 121 4.15 4.37 4.97
CA VAL A 121 3.55 3.64 3.85
C VAL A 121 2.43 4.49 3.25
N PRO A 122 2.64 5.06 2.05
CA PRO A 122 1.60 5.80 1.36
C PRO A 122 0.42 4.89 1.00
N GLY A 123 -0.81 5.33 1.31
CA GLY A 123 -2.02 4.58 1.02
C GLY A 123 -2.16 4.19 -0.46
N PRO A 124 -1.94 5.10 -1.42
CA PRO A 124 -2.03 4.79 -2.85
C PRO A 124 -1.03 3.75 -3.38
N TRP A 125 -0.01 3.38 -2.60
CA TRP A 125 0.94 2.33 -2.98
C TRP A 125 0.46 0.92 -2.67
N ILE A 126 -0.63 0.80 -1.88
CA ILE A 126 -1.13 -0.45 -1.37
C ILE A 126 -2.05 -1.10 -2.41
N GLU A 127 -1.67 -2.29 -2.86
CA GLU A 127 -2.48 -3.13 -3.73
C GLU A 127 -3.55 -3.88 -2.94
N SER A 128 -3.13 -4.46 -1.82
CA SER A 128 -4.01 -5.22 -0.94
C SER A 128 -3.46 -5.31 0.47
N MET A 129 -4.35 -5.57 1.42
CA MET A 129 -3.98 -5.87 2.79
C MET A 129 -4.64 -7.16 3.24
N GLN A 130 -3.94 -7.89 4.09
CA GLN A 130 -4.44 -9.10 4.72
C GLN A 130 -4.42 -8.90 6.24
N LEU A 131 -5.57 -8.93 6.84
CA LEU A 131 -5.76 -8.85 8.27
C LEU A 131 -6.12 -10.23 8.81
N SER A 132 -5.26 -10.81 9.64
CA SER A 132 -5.56 -12.02 10.38
C SER A 132 -5.80 -11.70 11.85
N LYS A 133 -6.88 -12.26 12.41
CA LYS A 133 -7.26 -12.05 13.82
C LYS A 133 -6.74 -13.20 14.67
N GLY A 134 -6.16 -12.87 15.82
CA GLY A 134 -5.56 -13.83 16.74
C GLY A 134 -4.06 -14.02 16.54
N VAL A 135 -3.50 -14.99 17.23
CA VAL A 135 -2.05 -15.23 17.25
C VAL A 135 -1.55 -15.60 15.85
N GLY A 136 -0.62 -14.82 15.33
CA GLY A 136 -0.02 -15.03 14.03
C GLY A 136 1.08 -16.09 14.00
N SER A 137 1.74 -16.22 12.83
CA SER A 137 2.84 -17.16 12.68
C SER A 137 4.09 -16.69 13.44
N VAL A 138 4.68 -17.58 14.18
CA VAL A 138 5.96 -17.35 14.89
C VAL A 138 7.11 -17.03 13.93
N LEU A 139 7.00 -17.45 12.67
CA LEU A 139 7.99 -17.14 11.63
C LEU A 139 8.13 -15.64 11.38
N ASN A 140 7.06 -14.88 11.57
CA ASN A 140 7.05 -13.44 11.30
C ASN A 140 7.42 -12.60 12.54
N GLY A 141 7.44 -13.20 13.74
CA GLY A 141 7.76 -12.54 15.00
C GLY A 141 6.81 -12.94 16.12
N PHE A 142 7.03 -12.38 17.31
CA PHE A 142 6.29 -12.71 18.53
C PHE A 142 5.25 -11.63 18.88
N GLU A 143 5.21 -10.51 18.18
CA GLU A 143 4.32 -9.39 18.50
C GLU A 143 2.86 -9.64 18.14
N SER A 144 2.57 -10.65 17.32
CA SER A 144 1.22 -10.97 16.87
C SER A 144 0.39 -11.63 17.99
N THR A 145 -0.08 -10.84 18.91
CA THR A 145 -0.98 -11.29 19.99
C THR A 145 -2.44 -11.08 19.61
N THR A 146 -2.79 -9.92 19.08
CA THR A 146 -4.14 -9.57 18.62
C THR A 146 -4.38 -9.98 17.18
N GLY A 147 -3.34 -9.90 16.36
CA GLY A 147 -3.42 -10.21 14.95
C GLY A 147 -2.16 -9.88 14.18
N GLN A 148 -2.25 -10.10 12.89
CA GLN A 148 -1.21 -9.74 11.94
C GLN A 148 -1.82 -8.99 10.78
N LEU A 149 -1.21 -7.87 10.43
CA LEU A 149 -1.51 -7.08 9.25
C LEU A 149 -0.38 -7.23 8.25
N ASN A 150 -0.65 -7.81 7.08
CA ASN A 150 0.30 -7.86 5.98
C ASN A 150 -0.14 -6.91 4.87
N ILE A 151 0.77 -6.05 4.45
CA ILE A 151 0.56 -5.03 3.44
C ILE A 151 1.29 -5.46 2.19
N ASN A 152 0.59 -5.56 1.07
CA ASN A 152 1.16 -5.81 -0.23
C ASN A 152 1.17 -4.51 -1.04
N LEU A 153 2.32 -4.11 -1.53
CA LEU A 153 2.47 -2.96 -2.41
C LEU A 153 2.31 -3.40 -3.87
N TYR A 154 1.93 -2.47 -4.74
CA TYR A 154 1.86 -2.73 -6.16
C TYR A 154 3.18 -3.30 -6.69
N ASN A 155 3.07 -4.47 -7.32
CA ASN A 155 4.15 -5.13 -8.04
C ASN A 155 4.17 -4.65 -9.49
N PRO A 156 5.32 -4.75 -10.20
CA PRO A 156 5.38 -4.37 -11.61
C PRO A 156 4.32 -5.07 -12.47
N GLU A 157 3.94 -6.31 -12.14
CA GLU A 157 2.96 -7.12 -12.90
C GLU A 157 1.53 -6.63 -12.72
N ASN A 158 1.19 -6.19 -11.50
CA ASN A 158 -0.18 -5.81 -11.11
C ASN A 158 -0.37 -4.28 -11.02
N SER A 159 0.69 -3.52 -11.29
CA SER A 159 0.61 -2.06 -11.29
C SER A 159 -0.27 -1.57 -12.44
N PRO A 160 -1.05 -0.51 -12.24
CA PRO A 160 -1.68 0.18 -13.35
C PRO A 160 -0.61 0.71 -14.32
N ASP A 161 -0.90 0.78 -15.61
CA ASP A 161 0.06 1.25 -16.65
C ASP A 161 0.65 2.62 -16.33
N PHE A 162 -0.16 3.48 -15.76
CA PHE A 162 0.24 4.79 -15.24
C PHE A 162 -0.80 5.25 -14.21
N PHE A 163 -0.34 5.56 -13.01
CA PHE A 163 -1.18 6.12 -11.97
C PHE A 163 -0.58 7.42 -11.45
N LEU A 164 -1.35 8.48 -11.51
CA LEU A 164 -1.04 9.79 -10.94
C LEU A 164 -2.22 10.26 -10.11
N ASN A 165 -1.98 10.51 -8.84
CA ASN A 165 -2.98 11.00 -7.91
C ASN A 165 -2.44 12.25 -7.22
N GLY A 166 -3.28 13.29 -7.12
CA GLY A 166 -3.00 14.52 -6.40
C GLY A 166 -4.13 14.82 -5.43
N PHE A 167 -3.78 15.24 -4.22
CA PHE A 167 -4.73 15.63 -3.18
C PHE A 167 -4.33 16.98 -2.61
N ILE A 168 -5.32 17.85 -2.44
CA ILE A 168 -5.16 19.16 -1.79
C ILE A 168 -6.32 19.35 -0.82
N SER A 169 -5.99 19.64 0.43
CA SER A 169 -6.97 19.94 1.48
C SER A 169 -7.03 21.43 1.80
N LEU A 170 -8.20 21.91 2.17
CA LEU A 170 -8.37 23.26 2.69
C LEU A 170 -7.61 23.51 4.00
N THR A 171 -7.20 22.46 4.69
CA THR A 171 -6.36 22.54 5.90
C THR A 171 -4.88 22.73 5.58
N GLY A 172 -4.49 22.83 4.29
CA GLY A 172 -3.12 23.05 3.85
C GLY A 172 -2.29 21.78 3.66
N LYS A 173 -2.94 20.60 3.52
CA LYS A 173 -2.28 19.35 3.17
C LYS A 173 -2.27 19.19 1.66
N GLU A 174 -1.10 18.91 1.11
CA GLU A 174 -0.89 18.65 -0.31
C GLU A 174 -0.21 17.30 -0.47
N GLU A 175 -0.62 16.53 -1.45
CA GLU A 175 -0.01 15.22 -1.75
C GLU A 175 0.05 14.96 -3.24
N LEU A 176 1.09 14.23 -3.64
CA LEU A 176 1.29 13.75 -4.99
C LEU A 176 1.78 12.30 -4.93
N ASN A 177 1.10 11.43 -5.65
CA ASN A 177 1.44 10.01 -5.78
C ASN A 177 1.60 9.64 -7.25
N LEU A 178 2.64 8.87 -7.56
CA LEU A 178 2.92 8.35 -8.89
C LEU A 178 3.26 6.86 -8.79
N ILE A 179 2.65 6.04 -9.65
CA ILE A 179 3.04 4.66 -9.88
C ILE A 179 3.27 4.48 -11.37
N MET A 180 4.44 4.01 -11.74
CA MET A 180 4.84 3.83 -13.13
C MET A 180 5.59 2.51 -13.31
N PRO A 181 4.97 1.48 -13.90
CA PRO A 181 5.65 0.27 -14.28
C PRO A 181 6.46 0.49 -15.57
N LEU A 182 7.53 -0.27 -15.72
CA LEU A 182 8.42 -0.26 -16.88
C LEU A 182 8.74 -1.70 -17.27
N TYR A 183 8.40 -2.08 -18.49
CA TYR A 183 8.54 -3.46 -18.98
C TYR A 183 9.64 -3.55 -20.04
N LYS A 184 10.55 -4.51 -19.87
CA LYS A 184 11.59 -4.79 -20.85
C LYS A 184 11.91 -6.29 -20.89
N LYS A 185 11.26 -7.02 -21.80
CA LYS A 185 11.46 -8.48 -21.98
C LYS A 185 11.31 -9.25 -20.64
N LYS A 186 12.44 -9.78 -20.13
CA LYS A 186 12.52 -10.52 -18.86
C LYS A 186 12.66 -9.65 -17.62
N TRP A 187 12.79 -8.33 -17.80
CA TRP A 187 12.91 -7.38 -16.72
C TRP A 187 11.62 -6.57 -16.60
N LEU A 188 11.00 -6.67 -15.46
CA LEU A 188 9.90 -5.80 -15.05
C LEU A 188 10.44 -4.86 -13.97
N SER A 189 9.98 -3.63 -13.97
CA SER A 189 10.31 -2.73 -12.87
C SER A 189 9.19 -1.73 -12.63
N SER A 190 9.11 -1.19 -11.43
CA SER A 190 8.17 -0.12 -11.09
C SER A 190 8.86 0.96 -10.29
N ILE A 191 8.36 2.18 -10.46
CA ILE A 191 8.67 3.33 -9.62
C ILE A 191 7.39 3.71 -8.91
N LEU A 192 7.44 3.77 -7.58
CA LEU A 192 6.40 4.32 -6.75
C LEU A 192 6.99 5.56 -6.06
N PHE A 193 6.34 6.70 -6.27
CA PHE A 193 6.76 7.98 -5.70
C PHE A 193 5.61 8.59 -4.91
N HIS A 194 5.93 9.14 -3.75
CA HIS A 194 5.02 9.90 -2.91
C HIS A 194 5.71 11.15 -2.41
N ALA A 195 5.00 12.25 -2.46
CA ALA A 195 5.40 13.48 -1.81
C ALA A 195 4.19 14.06 -1.08
N SER A 196 4.38 14.47 0.16
CA SER A 196 3.36 15.19 0.92
C SER A 196 3.97 16.41 1.60
N ASN A 197 3.13 17.44 1.76
CA ASN A 197 3.50 18.68 2.37
C ASN A 197 2.34 19.19 3.24
N TYR A 198 2.64 19.65 4.44
CA TYR A 198 1.66 20.29 5.32
C TYR A 198 2.29 21.54 5.91
N THR A 199 1.77 22.71 5.53
CA THR A 199 2.38 24.01 5.86
C THR A 199 1.53 24.88 6.79
N SER A 200 0.25 24.51 6.98
CA SER A 200 -0.67 25.34 7.75
C SER A 200 -0.44 25.20 9.25
N ARG A 201 -0.16 26.28 9.91
CA ARG A 201 -0.10 26.37 11.37
C ARG A 201 -1.52 26.57 11.92
N ASN A 202 -2.18 25.47 12.22
CA ASN A 202 -3.55 25.48 12.75
C ASN A 202 -3.53 25.25 14.26
N ASP A 203 -4.25 26.11 14.96
CA ASP A 203 -4.53 26.05 16.40
C ASP A 203 -6.01 26.46 16.58
N LYS A 204 -6.91 25.49 16.40
CA LYS A 204 -8.36 25.74 16.40
C LYS A 204 -8.93 25.87 17.80
N ASN A 205 -8.30 25.24 18.77
CA ASN A 205 -8.71 25.28 20.17
C ASN A 205 -8.11 26.47 20.93
N ASN A 206 -7.18 27.23 20.33
CA ASN A 206 -6.46 28.38 20.88
C ASN A 206 -5.69 28.04 22.18
N ASP A 207 -5.08 26.86 22.23
CA ASP A 207 -4.24 26.45 23.36
C ASP A 207 -2.76 26.83 23.20
N GLY A 208 -2.39 27.43 22.05
CA GLY A 208 -1.03 27.85 21.72
C GLY A 208 -0.16 26.75 21.13
N PHE A 209 -0.72 25.57 20.84
CA PHE A 209 -0.03 24.46 20.21
C PHE A 209 -0.60 24.17 18.83
N LEU A 210 0.22 23.60 17.97
CA LEU A 210 -0.22 23.13 16.66
C LEU A 210 -1.13 21.93 16.81
N ASP A 211 -2.33 21.96 16.22
CA ASP A 211 -3.25 20.82 16.16
C ASP A 211 -2.64 19.63 15.39
N MET A 212 -1.82 19.93 14.39
CA MET A 212 -1.14 18.95 13.54
C MET A 212 0.29 19.41 13.25
N PRO A 213 1.26 18.50 13.21
CA PRO A 213 2.63 18.83 12.83
C PRO A 213 2.68 19.35 11.40
N ILE A 214 3.46 20.39 11.18
CA ILE A 214 3.82 20.86 9.84
C ILE A 214 5.05 20.10 9.35
N GLY A 215 5.20 19.97 8.03
CA GLY A 215 6.37 19.31 7.48
C GLY A 215 6.19 18.77 6.09
N ASN A 216 7.19 18.04 5.63
CA ASN A 216 7.19 17.41 4.33
C ASN A 216 7.73 15.99 4.39
N GLN A 217 7.18 15.13 3.55
CA GLN A 217 7.63 13.76 3.37
C GLN A 217 7.85 13.49 1.89
N ILE A 218 8.95 12.82 1.56
CA ILE A 218 9.22 12.28 0.23
C ILE A 218 9.55 10.81 0.40
N ASN A 219 8.89 9.96 -0.36
CA ASN A 219 9.09 8.54 -0.36
C ASN A 219 9.23 8.03 -1.79
N LEU A 220 10.28 7.27 -2.07
CA LEU A 220 10.58 6.70 -3.37
C LEU A 220 10.89 5.23 -3.22
N LEU A 221 10.09 4.37 -3.85
CA LEU A 221 10.35 2.94 -3.97
C LEU A 221 10.64 2.61 -5.43
N LYS A 222 11.80 2.02 -5.67
CA LYS A 222 12.16 1.43 -6.97
C LYS A 222 12.28 -0.06 -6.81
N ARG A 223 11.53 -0.81 -7.64
CA ARG A 223 11.51 -2.27 -7.65
C ARG A 223 11.94 -2.79 -9.01
N TRP A 224 12.72 -3.85 -9.02
CA TRP A 224 13.10 -4.64 -10.19
C TRP A 224 12.74 -6.09 -9.96
N GLN A 225 12.21 -6.69 -11.00
CA GLN A 225 11.87 -8.10 -11.03
C GLN A 225 12.47 -8.71 -12.29
N TYR A 226 13.24 -9.77 -12.13
CA TYR A 226 13.81 -10.55 -13.23
C TYR A 226 13.16 -11.91 -13.30
N ILE A 227 12.53 -12.22 -14.42
CA ILE A 227 11.89 -13.49 -14.69
C ILE A 227 12.90 -14.38 -15.43
N ALA A 228 13.52 -15.31 -14.72
CA ALA A 228 14.49 -16.24 -15.29
C ALA A 228 13.77 -17.30 -16.14
N ASN A 229 12.74 -17.91 -15.58
CA ASN A 229 11.83 -18.91 -16.18
C ASN A 229 10.50 -18.91 -15.40
N ASP A 230 9.58 -19.81 -15.76
CA ASP A 230 8.23 -19.86 -15.17
C ASP A 230 8.23 -20.17 -13.65
N ASP A 231 9.30 -20.81 -13.14
CA ASP A 231 9.42 -21.22 -11.74
C ASP A 231 10.34 -20.33 -10.90
N LEU A 232 11.11 -19.43 -11.55
CA LEU A 232 12.12 -18.64 -10.87
C LEU A 232 12.06 -17.17 -11.26
N TYR A 233 11.73 -16.33 -10.29
CA TYR A 233 11.84 -14.88 -10.39
C TYR A 233 12.67 -14.33 -9.24
N LEU A 234 13.38 -13.24 -9.49
CA LEU A 234 14.16 -12.51 -8.50
C LEU A 234 13.60 -11.10 -8.38
N THR A 235 13.30 -10.69 -7.16
CA THR A 235 12.82 -9.33 -6.87
C THR A 235 13.86 -8.59 -6.03
N PHE A 236 14.21 -7.40 -6.47
CA PHE A 236 15.05 -6.47 -5.74
C PHE A 236 14.34 -5.12 -5.63
N SER A 237 14.33 -4.52 -4.45
CA SER A 237 13.73 -3.22 -4.23
C SER A 237 14.59 -2.32 -3.34
N VAL A 238 14.58 -1.04 -3.65
CA VAL A 238 15.21 0.02 -2.85
C VAL A 238 14.14 1.03 -2.48
N ASN A 239 14.06 1.34 -1.20
CA ASN A 239 13.17 2.37 -0.66
C ASN A 239 14.00 3.48 -0.02
N ALA A 240 13.73 4.73 -0.40
CA ALA A 240 14.33 5.93 0.18
C ALA A 240 13.22 6.82 0.73
N ILE A 241 13.36 7.23 1.99
CA ILE A 241 12.37 8.04 2.70
C ILE A 241 13.09 9.24 3.32
N SER A 242 12.49 10.41 3.15
CA SER A 242 12.85 11.63 3.87
C SER A 242 11.58 12.18 4.49
N ASP A 243 11.56 12.32 5.81
CA ASP A 243 10.43 12.85 6.57
C ASP A 243 10.93 13.90 7.56
N ASN A 244 10.42 15.13 7.42
CA ASN A 244 10.74 16.23 8.28
C ASN A 244 9.44 16.77 8.86
N LYS A 245 9.36 16.85 10.20
CA LYS A 245 8.19 17.32 10.91
C LYS A 245 8.59 18.33 11.98
N GLU A 246 7.79 19.37 12.11
CA GLU A 246 7.81 20.32 13.22
C GLU A 246 6.48 20.27 13.94
N ALA A 247 6.52 20.15 15.26
CA ALA A 247 5.35 20.13 16.11
C ALA A 247 5.61 20.91 17.42
N GLY A 248 4.57 21.27 18.13
CA GLY A 248 4.66 21.95 19.41
C GLY A 248 4.01 23.33 19.42
N SER A 249 4.58 24.28 20.17
CA SER A 249 4.02 25.61 20.34
C SER A 249 3.95 26.39 19.03
N ASN A 250 2.84 27.06 18.79
CA ASN A 250 2.63 27.89 17.61
C ASN A 250 3.59 29.09 17.56
N ASP A 251 4.01 29.60 18.70
CA ASP A 251 4.95 30.72 18.85
C ASP A 251 6.40 30.29 18.88
N PHE A 252 6.70 29.00 18.69
CA PHE A 252 8.05 28.51 18.74
C PHE A 252 8.91 29.11 17.62
N ASN A 253 9.99 29.78 18.00
CA ASN A 253 10.97 30.35 17.08
C ASN A 253 12.35 29.86 17.45
N VAL A 254 12.94 29.02 16.60
CA VAL A 254 14.29 28.41 16.79
C VAL A 254 15.36 29.46 17.09
N ASN A 255 15.25 30.64 16.45
CA ASN A 255 16.23 31.73 16.65
C ASN A 255 16.16 32.36 18.04
N ILE A 256 14.97 32.41 18.64
CA ILE A 256 14.78 32.93 20.00
C ILE A 256 15.32 31.93 21.02
N GLN A 257 15.10 30.63 20.81
CA GLN A 257 15.54 29.58 21.72
C GLN A 257 17.07 29.40 21.71
N ASN A 258 17.69 29.47 20.54
CA ASN A 258 19.15 29.49 20.44
C ASN A 258 19.76 30.69 21.15
N LYS A 259 19.10 31.86 21.10
CA LYS A 259 19.51 33.06 21.81
C LYS A 259 19.37 32.93 23.33
N LEU A 260 18.29 32.26 23.79
CA LEU A 260 18.09 31.96 25.22
C LEU A 260 19.13 30.95 25.74
N LEU A 261 19.40 29.87 24.97
CA LEU A 261 20.46 28.92 25.28
C LEU A 261 21.85 29.56 25.36
N ASP A 262 22.12 30.49 24.43
CA ASP A 262 23.39 31.28 24.47
C ASP A 262 23.45 32.20 25.69
N ILE A 263 22.32 32.77 26.16
CA ILE A 263 22.28 33.57 27.40
C ILE A 263 22.53 32.67 28.61
N PHE A 264 21.89 31.48 28.69
CA PHE A 264 22.11 30.52 29.78
C PHE A 264 23.56 30.00 29.82
N ASN A 265 24.17 29.74 28.67
CA ASN A 265 25.55 29.31 28.57
C ASN A 265 26.57 30.43 28.90
N LYS A 266 26.17 31.70 28.81
CA LYS A 266 27.04 32.86 29.16
C LYS A 266 26.92 33.31 30.60
N THR A 267 25.84 32.92 31.31
CA THR A 267 25.58 33.30 32.71
C THR A 267 25.88 32.20 33.73
N GLY A 268 26.27 31.00 33.28
CA GLY A 268 26.80 29.90 34.11
C GLY A 268 28.30 29.86 34.01
#